data_69ad46e0979fb232643a50e9557fdfde
#
_entry.id   69ad46e0979fb232643a50e9557fdfde
#
_cell.length_a   1.000
_cell.length_b   1.000
_cell.length_c   1.000
_cell.angle_alpha   90.00
_cell.angle_beta   90.00
_cell.angle_gamma   90.00
#
_symmetry.space_group_name_H-M   'P 1'
#
loop_
_entity.id
_entity.type
_entity.pdbx_description
1 polymer ?
#
loop_
_entity_poly.entity_id
_entity_poly.type
_entity_poly.pdbx_seq_one_letter_code
_entity_poly.pdbx_strand_id
1 'polypeptide(L)'
;AGVMSAAAEGSTLTEKIFTTVQNKNLPVIAIDPGHGGTDPGSEGSGLWEYEMTWQVANELVNLLEQDGRYAPVLTITEEESQNSDMPRVEPAERAQRANDAGAVLLFSIHGNSDPSGTASGFECYAIPPGQQYHDESVALARLTAQKITQTGQPLRGQDGVRYIYFDTYDNRMVYESSDETPRNEPTFRLLADADCPAVLVEQCFLTNPQDAARLATPSGAKQAAKAYYEAICEWMEGR
;
A
#
# COMPACT_ATOMS: atom_id res chain seq x y z
N ALA A 1 -31.05 -9.98 -43.73
CA ALA A 1 -30.72 -9.01 -42.74
C ALA A 1 -30.28 -9.76 -41.45
N GLY A 2 -28.98 -9.92 -41.29
CA GLY A 2 -28.39 -10.55 -40.10
C GLY A 2 -28.03 -9.49 -39.09
N VAL A 3 -28.54 -9.61 -37.87
CA VAL A 3 -28.17 -8.79 -36.74
C VAL A 3 -26.95 -9.47 -36.11
N MET A 4 -25.79 -8.88 -36.24
CA MET A 4 -24.61 -9.28 -35.48
C MET A 4 -24.73 -8.72 -34.07
N SER A 5 -24.94 -9.60 -33.11
CA SER A 5 -24.82 -9.32 -31.68
C SER A 5 -23.34 -9.18 -31.35
N ALA A 6 -22.91 -7.99 -30.99
CA ALA A 6 -21.60 -7.78 -30.38
C ALA A 6 -21.69 -8.19 -28.89
N ALA A 7 -21.23 -9.38 -28.58
CA ALA A 7 -20.97 -9.76 -27.20
C ALA A 7 -19.75 -8.93 -26.72
N ALA A 8 -20.00 -8.02 -25.77
CA ALA A 8 -18.93 -7.35 -25.05
C ALA A 8 -18.28 -8.40 -24.13
N GLU A 9 -17.10 -8.86 -24.49
CA GLU A 9 -16.27 -9.69 -23.66
C GLU A 9 -15.74 -8.86 -22.48
N GLY A 10 -16.43 -8.97 -21.35
CA GLY A 10 -15.90 -8.58 -20.06
C GLY A 10 -14.82 -9.58 -19.65
N SER A 11 -13.57 -9.33 -20.01
CA SER A 11 -12.47 -10.11 -19.42
C SER A 11 -12.39 -9.78 -17.94
N THR A 12 -12.37 -10.79 -17.09
CA THR A 12 -12.22 -10.61 -15.65
C THR A 12 -10.89 -9.90 -15.34
N LEU A 13 -10.84 -9.15 -14.24
CA LEU A 13 -9.63 -8.43 -13.81
C LEU A 13 -8.42 -9.37 -13.72
N THR A 14 -8.64 -10.62 -13.30
CA THR A 14 -7.65 -11.69 -13.25
C THR A 14 -7.07 -12.01 -14.64
N GLU A 15 -7.91 -12.05 -15.69
CA GLU A 15 -7.43 -12.29 -17.06
C GLU A 15 -6.65 -11.11 -17.61
N LYS A 16 -7.03 -9.86 -17.28
CA LYS A 16 -6.25 -8.66 -17.64
C LYS A 16 -4.90 -8.64 -16.96
N ILE A 17 -4.82 -9.00 -15.68
CA ILE A 17 -3.57 -9.11 -14.92
C ILE A 17 -2.64 -10.14 -15.57
N PHE A 18 -3.13 -11.36 -15.84
CA PHE A 18 -2.35 -12.40 -16.49
C PHE A 18 -1.92 -12.05 -17.92
N THR A 19 -2.75 -11.40 -18.70
CA THR A 19 -2.45 -11.06 -20.10
C THR A 19 -1.41 -9.94 -20.19
N THR A 20 -1.40 -8.98 -19.28
CA THR A 20 -0.40 -7.88 -19.26
C THR A 20 0.98 -8.40 -18.81
N VAL A 21 1.03 -9.31 -17.84
CA VAL A 21 2.29 -9.90 -17.34
C VAL A 21 2.92 -10.84 -18.37
N GLN A 22 2.12 -11.57 -19.16
CA GLN A 22 2.64 -12.51 -20.16
C GLN A 22 3.26 -11.84 -21.40
N ASN A 23 2.97 -10.57 -21.68
CA ASN A 23 3.40 -9.93 -22.93
C ASN A 23 4.68 -9.07 -22.84
N LYS A 24 5.18 -8.80 -21.64
CA LYS A 24 6.43 -8.04 -21.43
C LYS A 24 7.11 -8.57 -20.17
N ASN A 25 8.40 -8.82 -20.24
CA ASN A 25 9.27 -9.13 -19.09
C ASN A 25 9.42 -7.90 -18.16
N LEU A 26 8.30 -7.26 -17.77
CA LEU A 26 8.29 -6.08 -16.92
C LEU A 26 8.32 -6.48 -15.44
N PRO A 27 9.05 -5.76 -14.60
CA PRO A 27 9.00 -5.98 -13.16
C PRO A 27 7.58 -5.72 -12.63
N VAL A 28 7.07 -6.69 -11.88
CA VAL A 28 5.74 -6.64 -11.27
C VAL A 28 5.81 -5.83 -9.97
N ILE A 29 4.97 -4.82 -9.85
CA ILE A 29 4.81 -4.01 -8.64
C ILE A 29 3.45 -4.35 -8.04
N ALA A 30 3.42 -5.01 -6.89
CA ALA A 30 2.18 -5.30 -6.19
C ALA A 30 1.76 -4.08 -5.34
N ILE A 31 0.54 -3.61 -5.56
CA ILE A 31 -0.09 -2.54 -4.81
C ILE A 31 -1.21 -3.13 -3.97
N ASP A 32 -1.15 -2.88 -2.67
CA ASP A 32 -2.10 -3.42 -1.70
C ASP A 32 -2.94 -2.28 -1.09
N PRO A 33 -4.18 -2.09 -1.54
CA PRO A 33 -5.11 -1.20 -0.84
C PRO A 33 -5.57 -1.85 0.45
N GLY A 34 -5.24 -1.27 1.60
CA GLY A 34 -5.62 -1.80 2.91
C GLY A 34 -7.14 -1.89 3.10
N HIS A 35 -7.57 -2.86 3.91
CA HIS A 35 -8.97 -3.12 4.24
C HIS A 35 -9.83 -3.59 3.05
N GLY A 36 -11.17 -3.49 3.18
CA GLY A 36 -12.12 -3.90 2.16
C GLY A 36 -13.03 -5.04 2.62
N GLY A 37 -14.12 -5.25 1.89
CA GLY A 37 -15.12 -6.25 2.25
C GLY A 37 -15.76 -5.96 3.61
N THR A 38 -15.82 -6.98 4.48
CA THR A 38 -16.34 -6.86 5.86
C THR A 38 -15.43 -6.07 6.81
N ASP A 39 -14.26 -5.64 6.38
CA ASP A 39 -13.32 -4.81 7.15
C ASP A 39 -13.20 -3.40 6.56
N PRO A 40 -13.97 -2.41 7.04
CA PRO A 40 -13.92 -1.06 6.48
C PRO A 40 -12.66 -0.27 6.90
N GLY A 41 -11.86 -0.79 7.83
CA GLY A 41 -10.80 -0.01 8.49
C GLY A 41 -11.34 1.05 9.43
N SER A 42 -10.57 2.08 9.67
CA SER A 42 -10.96 3.22 10.50
C SER A 42 -11.88 4.20 9.76
N GLU A 43 -12.71 4.91 10.54
CA GLU A 43 -13.54 6.00 10.03
C GLU A 43 -13.02 7.35 10.56
N GLY A 44 -12.98 8.35 9.70
CA GLY A 44 -12.64 9.71 10.08
C GLY A 44 -12.92 10.71 8.97
N SER A 45 -13.27 11.93 9.36
CA SER A 45 -13.54 13.02 8.41
C SER A 45 -14.62 12.69 7.36
N GLY A 46 -15.56 11.79 7.69
CA GLY A 46 -16.64 11.38 6.80
C GLY A 46 -16.24 10.38 5.73
N LEU A 47 -15.15 9.67 5.92
CA LEU A 47 -14.59 8.69 4.99
C LEU A 47 -14.18 7.43 5.74
N TRP A 48 -14.38 6.26 5.14
CA TRP A 48 -13.80 5.01 5.59
C TRP A 48 -12.41 4.80 4.98
N GLU A 49 -11.55 4.11 5.71
CA GLU A 49 -10.17 3.86 5.28
C GLU A 49 -10.08 3.10 3.96
N TYR A 50 -10.89 2.06 3.77
CA TYR A 50 -10.91 1.28 2.52
C TYR A 50 -11.24 2.13 1.28
N GLU A 51 -12.06 3.18 1.42
CA GLU A 51 -12.38 4.08 0.31
C GLU A 51 -11.16 4.89 -0.12
N MET A 52 -10.43 5.45 0.86
CA MET A 52 -9.20 6.19 0.61
C MET A 52 -8.11 5.30 0.01
N THR A 53 -7.85 4.14 0.61
CA THR A 53 -6.78 3.25 0.18
C THR A 53 -7.01 2.73 -1.23
N TRP A 54 -8.26 2.38 -1.58
CA TRP A 54 -8.65 1.99 -2.92
C TRP A 54 -8.44 3.10 -3.94
N GLN A 55 -8.84 4.33 -3.61
CA GLN A 55 -8.66 5.47 -4.50
C GLN A 55 -7.18 5.76 -4.77
N VAL A 56 -6.35 5.78 -3.73
CA VAL A 56 -4.89 6.01 -3.88
C VAL A 56 -4.23 4.89 -4.67
N ALA A 57 -4.59 3.63 -4.40
CA ALA A 57 -4.03 2.47 -5.10
C ALA A 57 -4.34 2.53 -6.61
N ASN A 58 -5.57 2.88 -6.99
CA ASN A 58 -5.92 3.01 -8.41
C ASN A 58 -5.18 4.16 -9.09
N GLU A 59 -5.02 5.31 -8.45
CA GLU A 59 -4.23 6.42 -8.99
C GLU A 59 -2.76 5.99 -9.17
N LEU A 60 -2.19 5.24 -8.23
CA LEU A 60 -0.83 4.71 -8.33
C LEU A 60 -0.69 3.68 -9.46
N VAL A 61 -1.63 2.75 -9.57
CA VAL A 61 -1.68 1.78 -10.69
C VAL A 61 -1.72 2.50 -12.02
N ASN A 62 -2.59 3.51 -12.17
CA ASN A 62 -2.69 4.30 -13.40
C ASN A 62 -1.36 4.98 -13.78
N LEU A 63 -0.63 5.54 -12.80
CA LEU A 63 0.67 6.17 -13.05
C LEU A 63 1.72 5.14 -13.50
N LEU A 64 1.77 3.97 -12.86
CA LEU A 64 2.69 2.89 -13.22
C LEU A 64 2.38 2.29 -14.61
N GLU A 65 1.10 2.14 -14.96
CA GLU A 65 0.67 1.68 -16.28
C GLU A 65 1.03 2.68 -17.38
N GLN A 66 0.81 3.98 -17.14
CA GLN A 66 1.15 5.06 -18.07
C GLN A 66 2.66 5.17 -18.32
N ASP A 67 3.48 4.89 -17.31
CA ASP A 67 4.95 4.83 -17.42
C ASP A 67 5.39 3.72 -18.40
N GLY A 68 4.75 2.57 -18.33
CA GLY A 68 5.00 1.43 -19.21
C GLY A 68 6.29 0.65 -18.93
N ARG A 69 7.06 1.01 -17.89
CA ARG A 69 8.25 0.27 -17.43
C ARG A 69 7.93 -0.83 -16.43
N TYR A 70 6.74 -0.83 -15.87
CA TYR A 70 6.30 -1.70 -14.77
C TYR A 70 4.99 -2.40 -15.11
N ALA A 71 4.74 -3.53 -14.45
CA ALA A 71 3.47 -4.25 -14.46
C ALA A 71 2.82 -4.15 -13.08
N PRO A 72 1.98 -3.11 -12.81
CA PRO A 72 1.30 -3.02 -11.53
C PRO A 72 0.21 -4.09 -11.42
N VAL A 73 0.07 -4.67 -10.22
CA VAL A 73 -1.00 -5.62 -9.87
C VAL A 73 -1.60 -5.23 -8.52
N LEU A 74 -2.92 -5.33 -8.39
CA LEU A 74 -3.62 -5.14 -7.11
C LEU A 74 -3.67 -6.47 -6.36
N THR A 75 -3.49 -6.46 -5.04
CA THR A 75 -3.60 -7.65 -4.18
C THR A 75 -5.04 -8.09 -3.96
N ILE A 76 -6.00 -7.17 -4.13
CA ILE A 76 -7.45 -7.43 -4.04
C ILE A 76 -8.17 -6.84 -5.25
N THR A 77 -9.32 -7.41 -5.57
CA THR A 77 -10.21 -6.90 -6.62
C THR A 77 -11.06 -5.74 -6.13
N GLU A 78 -11.70 -5.01 -7.07
CA GLU A 78 -12.66 -3.97 -6.73
C GLU A 78 -13.83 -4.52 -5.89
N GLU A 79 -14.34 -5.69 -6.24
CA GLU A 79 -15.42 -6.34 -5.51
C GLU A 79 -15.00 -6.68 -4.06
N GLU A 80 -13.81 -7.26 -3.87
CA GLU A 80 -13.26 -7.54 -2.53
C GLU A 80 -13.00 -6.28 -1.72
N SER A 81 -12.68 -5.16 -2.37
CA SER A 81 -12.49 -3.88 -1.70
C SER A 81 -13.80 -3.19 -1.36
N GLN A 82 -14.72 -3.06 -2.33
CA GLN A 82 -15.86 -2.14 -2.25
C GLN A 82 -17.20 -2.78 -1.86
N ASN A 83 -17.28 -4.11 -1.88
CA ASN A 83 -18.52 -4.83 -1.51
C ASN A 83 -18.43 -5.31 -0.06
N SER A 84 -19.20 -4.66 0.84
CA SER A 84 -19.23 -5.00 2.27
C SER A 84 -19.76 -6.41 2.61
N ASP A 85 -20.36 -7.10 1.64
CA ASP A 85 -20.80 -8.49 1.80
C ASP A 85 -19.67 -9.51 1.50
N MET A 86 -18.60 -9.05 0.88
CA MET A 86 -17.42 -9.89 0.63
C MET A 86 -16.61 -10.06 1.93
N PRO A 87 -16.13 -11.28 2.22
CA PRO A 87 -15.20 -11.45 3.34
C PRO A 87 -13.94 -10.63 3.11
N ARG A 88 -13.37 -10.10 4.20
CA ARG A 88 -12.08 -9.42 4.09
C ARG A 88 -11.02 -10.41 3.58
N VAL A 89 -10.13 -9.93 2.73
CA VAL A 89 -8.93 -10.68 2.34
C VAL A 89 -7.85 -10.48 3.39
N GLU A 90 -7.41 -11.56 4.01
CA GLU A 90 -6.43 -11.52 5.09
C GLU A 90 -5.04 -11.05 4.62
N PRO A 91 -4.24 -10.36 5.48
CA PRO A 91 -2.93 -9.84 5.08
C PRO A 91 -1.97 -10.92 4.53
N ALA A 92 -1.99 -12.13 5.09
CA ALA A 92 -1.20 -13.25 4.59
C ALA A 92 -1.59 -13.67 3.16
N GLU A 93 -2.88 -13.66 2.85
CA GLU A 93 -3.36 -13.96 1.49
C GLU A 93 -2.97 -12.86 0.50
N ARG A 94 -3.00 -11.59 0.91
CA ARG A 94 -2.55 -10.46 0.07
C ARG A 94 -1.07 -10.57 -0.26
N ALA A 95 -0.22 -10.91 0.73
CA ALA A 95 1.19 -11.20 0.49
C ALA A 95 1.38 -12.38 -0.45
N GLN A 96 0.62 -13.48 -0.26
CA GLN A 96 0.68 -14.64 -1.14
C GLN A 96 0.31 -14.31 -2.59
N ARG A 97 -0.71 -13.48 -2.81
CA ARG A 97 -1.11 -13.03 -4.17
C ARG A 97 0.01 -12.19 -4.83
N ALA A 98 0.71 -11.35 -4.07
CA ALA A 98 1.88 -10.62 -4.56
C ALA A 98 3.03 -11.58 -4.92
N ASN A 99 3.29 -12.57 -4.08
CA ASN A 99 4.32 -13.60 -4.31
C ASN A 99 4.00 -14.44 -5.56
N ASP A 100 2.75 -14.88 -5.70
CA ASP A 100 2.28 -15.66 -6.86
C ASP A 100 2.35 -14.86 -8.17
N ALA A 101 2.19 -13.55 -8.10
CA ALA A 101 2.37 -12.66 -9.24
C ALA A 101 3.85 -12.42 -9.60
N GLY A 102 4.79 -12.90 -8.78
CA GLY A 102 6.23 -12.67 -8.95
C GLY A 102 6.61 -11.21 -8.72
N ALA A 103 5.96 -10.54 -7.77
CA ALA A 103 6.22 -9.15 -7.48
C ALA A 103 7.68 -8.93 -7.02
N VAL A 104 8.31 -7.88 -7.55
CA VAL A 104 9.63 -7.42 -7.13
C VAL A 104 9.56 -6.40 -6.01
N LEU A 105 8.35 -5.95 -5.71
CA LEU A 105 8.02 -4.97 -4.68
C LEU A 105 6.55 -5.13 -4.27
N LEU A 106 6.26 -5.06 -2.96
CA LEU A 106 4.91 -4.97 -2.41
C LEU A 106 4.75 -3.63 -1.65
N PHE A 107 3.80 -2.81 -2.10
CA PHE A 107 3.52 -1.50 -1.54
C PHE A 107 2.09 -1.47 -0.98
N SER A 108 1.95 -1.48 0.36
CA SER A 108 0.66 -1.47 1.04
C SER A 108 0.29 -0.06 1.50
N ILE A 109 -0.97 0.32 1.30
CA ILE A 109 -1.51 1.66 1.57
C ILE A 109 -2.58 1.55 2.63
N HIS A 110 -2.37 2.26 3.75
CA HIS A 110 -3.27 2.38 4.89
C HIS A 110 -3.46 3.84 5.31
N GLY A 111 -4.43 4.06 6.18
CA GLY A 111 -4.67 5.32 6.87
C GLY A 111 -4.69 5.12 8.36
N ASN A 112 -4.03 6.01 9.07
CA ASN A 112 -3.95 5.97 10.52
C ASN A 112 -5.21 6.56 11.18
N SER A 113 -5.42 6.22 12.44
CA SER A 113 -6.49 6.79 13.25
C SER A 113 -6.02 7.01 14.69
N ASP A 114 -6.58 8.03 15.32
CA ASP A 114 -6.36 8.34 16.72
C ASP A 114 -7.69 8.83 17.33
N PRO A 115 -8.18 8.20 18.41
CA PRO A 115 -9.46 8.57 19.01
C PRO A 115 -9.55 10.03 19.47
N SER A 116 -8.41 10.68 19.81
CA SER A 116 -8.39 12.09 20.18
C SER A 116 -8.52 13.03 18.97
N GLY A 117 -8.27 12.56 17.75
CA GLY A 117 -8.23 13.37 16.53
C GLY A 117 -7.06 14.35 16.46
N THR A 118 -6.09 14.25 17.37
CA THR A 118 -4.97 15.20 17.46
C THR A 118 -3.67 14.70 16.84
N ALA A 119 -3.50 13.37 16.73
CA ALA A 119 -2.34 12.81 16.07
C ALA A 119 -2.36 13.15 14.57
N SER A 120 -1.18 13.41 14.02
CA SER A 120 -0.99 13.84 12.64
C SER A 120 0.31 13.28 12.09
N GLY A 121 0.38 13.15 10.77
CA GLY A 121 1.60 12.85 10.03
C GLY A 121 1.61 11.48 9.37
N PHE A 122 2.58 11.34 8.48
CA PHE A 122 2.86 10.12 7.72
C PHE A 122 3.83 9.23 8.46
N GLU A 123 3.63 7.93 8.40
CA GLU A 123 4.62 6.93 8.79
C GLU A 123 4.63 5.76 7.80
N CYS A 124 5.79 5.16 7.65
CA CYS A 124 6.01 4.02 6.77
C CYS A 124 6.68 2.90 7.57
N TYR A 125 6.02 1.76 7.63
CA TYR A 125 6.56 0.56 8.26
C TYR A 125 7.34 -0.24 7.24
N ALA A 126 8.64 -0.46 7.53
CA ALA A 126 9.53 -1.29 6.75
C ALA A 126 9.65 -2.69 7.37
N ILE A 127 10.15 -3.65 6.57
CA ILE A 127 10.53 -4.98 7.08
C ILE A 127 11.59 -4.80 8.17
N PRO A 128 11.36 -5.38 9.37
CA PRO A 128 12.23 -5.16 10.52
C PRO A 128 13.67 -5.69 10.38
N PRO A 129 14.60 -5.19 11.20
CA PRO A 129 15.99 -5.67 11.24
C PRO A 129 16.12 -7.18 11.42
N GLY A 130 17.08 -7.78 10.72
CA GLY A 130 17.36 -9.22 10.79
C GLY A 130 16.45 -10.09 9.91
N GLN A 131 15.48 -9.51 9.22
CA GLN A 131 14.62 -10.20 8.26
C GLN A 131 15.13 -10.00 6.81
N GLN A 132 14.75 -10.92 5.93
CA GLN A 132 15.08 -10.81 4.50
C GLN A 132 14.46 -9.53 3.92
N TYR A 133 15.13 -8.89 2.97
CA TYR A 133 14.72 -7.64 2.31
C TYR A 133 14.65 -6.41 3.23
N HIS A 134 15.19 -6.48 4.45
CA HIS A 134 15.19 -5.35 5.37
C HIS A 134 15.81 -4.08 4.75
N ASP A 135 17.02 -4.17 4.22
CA ASP A 135 17.77 -3.01 3.70
C ASP A 135 17.05 -2.35 2.52
N GLU A 136 16.53 -3.17 1.59
CA GLU A 136 15.78 -2.69 0.43
C GLU A 136 14.44 -2.07 0.83
N SER A 137 13.77 -2.66 1.81
CA SER A 137 12.53 -2.14 2.38
C SER A 137 12.73 -0.79 3.06
N VAL A 138 13.77 -0.64 3.86
CA VAL A 138 14.13 0.63 4.52
C VAL A 138 14.51 1.70 3.49
N ALA A 139 15.24 1.34 2.45
CA ALA A 139 15.59 2.26 1.38
C ALA A 139 14.34 2.82 0.68
N LEU A 140 13.38 1.94 0.34
CA LEU A 140 12.11 2.36 -0.24
C LEU A 140 11.28 3.21 0.73
N ALA A 141 11.19 2.82 2.01
CA ALA A 141 10.46 3.56 3.03
C ALA A 141 11.00 5.00 3.19
N ARG A 142 12.32 5.17 3.18
CA ARG A 142 12.96 6.50 3.27
C ARG A 142 12.66 7.37 2.04
N LEU A 143 12.73 6.80 0.83
CA LEU A 143 12.33 7.52 -0.39
C LEU A 143 10.85 7.91 -0.33
N THR A 144 9.98 7.01 0.12
CA THR A 144 8.55 7.27 0.26
C THR A 144 8.29 8.41 1.25
N ALA A 145 8.94 8.38 2.43
CA ALA A 145 8.84 9.44 3.43
C ALA A 145 9.37 10.78 2.88
N GLN A 146 10.46 10.78 2.13
CA GLN A 146 10.98 11.98 1.49
C GLN A 146 10.01 12.56 0.45
N LYS A 147 9.44 11.73 -0.43
CA LYS A 147 8.52 12.21 -1.48
C LYS A 147 7.20 12.72 -0.90
N ILE A 148 6.64 12.06 0.11
CA ILE A 148 5.37 12.47 0.68
C ILE A 148 5.45 13.85 1.37
N THR A 149 6.61 14.26 1.88
CA THR A 149 6.80 15.60 2.47
C THR A 149 6.55 16.73 1.47
N GLN A 150 6.72 16.46 0.17
CA GLN A 150 6.47 17.44 -0.89
C GLN A 150 4.97 17.83 -0.99
N THR A 151 4.07 17.01 -0.45
CA THR A 151 2.65 17.34 -0.33
C THR A 151 2.34 18.27 0.85
N GLY A 152 3.32 18.56 1.70
CA GLY A 152 3.16 19.27 2.96
C GLY A 152 2.74 18.38 4.13
N GLN A 153 2.69 17.06 3.94
CA GLN A 153 2.39 16.12 5.02
C GLN A 153 3.61 16.01 5.96
N PRO A 154 3.43 16.24 7.28
CA PRO A 154 4.50 16.05 8.24
C PRO A 154 4.84 14.56 8.42
N LEU A 155 6.06 14.28 8.84
CA LEU A 155 6.48 12.93 9.19
C LEU A 155 6.28 12.68 10.69
N ARG A 156 5.95 11.45 11.06
CA ARG A 156 5.92 10.99 12.46
C ARG A 156 7.31 10.51 12.89
N GLY A 157 7.57 10.62 14.18
CA GLY A 157 8.84 10.16 14.75
C GLY A 157 10.05 10.94 14.23
N GLN A 158 11.15 10.23 14.01
CA GLN A 158 12.41 10.84 13.60
C GLN A 158 12.41 11.21 12.10
N ASP A 159 12.03 10.27 11.24
CA ASP A 159 12.12 10.38 9.78
C ASP A 159 10.91 9.79 9.04
N GLY A 160 9.84 9.42 9.77
CA GLY A 160 8.67 8.77 9.21
C GLY A 160 8.84 7.29 8.92
N VAL A 161 10.01 6.70 9.12
CA VAL A 161 10.27 5.27 8.89
C VAL A 161 10.37 4.55 10.21
N ARG A 162 9.60 3.48 10.35
CA ARG A 162 9.45 2.76 11.61
C ARG A 162 9.40 1.25 11.41
N TYR A 163 9.60 0.53 12.49
CA TYR A 163 9.35 -0.90 12.61
C TYR A 163 8.23 -1.14 13.61
N ILE A 164 7.37 -2.11 13.33
CA ILE A 164 6.30 -2.52 14.23
C ILE A 164 6.46 -3.99 14.59
N TYR A 165 6.24 -4.29 15.86
CA TYR A 165 6.17 -5.65 16.39
C TYR A 165 4.93 -5.79 17.25
N PHE A 166 4.53 -7.00 17.52
CA PHE A 166 3.40 -7.33 18.39
C PHE A 166 3.88 -8.20 19.54
N ASP A 167 3.55 -7.83 20.77
CA ASP A 167 3.86 -8.66 21.94
C ASP A 167 2.92 -9.87 22.03
N THR A 168 3.09 -10.70 23.06
CA THR A 168 2.28 -11.91 23.28
C THR A 168 0.81 -11.61 23.59
N TYR A 169 0.47 -10.36 23.86
CA TYR A 169 -0.90 -9.87 24.10
C TYR A 169 -1.45 -9.08 22.91
N ASP A 170 -0.77 -9.14 21.78
CA ASP A 170 -1.11 -8.41 20.55
C ASP A 170 -1.03 -6.88 20.69
N ASN A 171 -0.25 -6.37 21.65
CA ASN A 171 0.01 -4.95 21.76
C ASN A 171 1.08 -4.51 20.74
N ARG A 172 0.85 -3.37 20.12
CA ARG A 172 1.77 -2.77 19.17
C ARG A 172 2.99 -2.19 19.87
N MET A 173 4.18 -2.55 19.40
CA MET A 173 5.47 -1.99 19.80
C MET A 173 6.11 -1.35 18.57
N VAL A 174 6.23 -0.01 18.59
CA VAL A 174 6.75 0.76 17.46
C VAL A 174 8.14 1.28 17.80
N TYR A 175 9.08 1.08 16.88
CA TYR A 175 10.48 1.52 17.00
C TYR A 175 10.85 2.41 15.81
N GLU A 176 11.69 3.40 16.06
CA GLU A 176 12.22 4.26 15.00
C GLU A 176 13.23 3.50 14.13
N SER A 177 13.40 3.92 12.88
CA SER A 177 14.31 3.27 11.92
C SER A 177 15.79 3.30 12.33
N SER A 178 16.13 4.10 13.33
CA SER A 178 17.47 4.12 13.94
C SER A 178 17.74 2.96 14.90
N ASP A 179 16.71 2.21 15.30
CA ASP A 179 16.86 1.00 16.13
C ASP A 179 17.03 -0.24 15.24
N GLU A 180 18.27 -0.55 14.92
CA GLU A 180 18.66 -1.70 14.10
C GLU A 180 18.70 -3.05 14.88
N THR A 181 18.09 -3.10 16.08
CA THR A 181 18.11 -4.31 16.91
C THR A 181 17.16 -5.36 16.36
N PRO A 182 17.64 -6.55 15.93
CA PRO A 182 16.75 -7.65 15.53
C PRO A 182 15.92 -8.14 16.70
N ARG A 183 14.62 -8.41 16.44
CA ARG A 183 13.68 -8.94 17.44
C ARG A 183 12.97 -10.18 16.91
N ASN A 184 12.49 -11.02 17.82
CA ASN A 184 11.80 -12.26 17.48
C ASN A 184 10.27 -12.12 17.46
N GLU A 185 9.76 -11.00 17.98
CA GLU A 185 8.33 -10.73 17.99
C GLU A 185 7.81 -10.57 16.55
N PRO A 186 6.58 -11.02 16.28
CA PRO A 186 5.99 -10.90 14.94
C PRO A 186 5.77 -9.44 14.55
N THR A 187 5.93 -9.15 13.26
CA THR A 187 5.55 -7.89 12.63
C THR A 187 4.23 -8.03 11.86
N PHE A 188 3.83 -7.03 11.10
CA PHE A 188 2.70 -7.14 10.17
C PHE A 188 2.84 -8.35 9.26
N ARG A 189 1.80 -9.20 9.22
CA ARG A 189 1.79 -10.43 8.41
C ARG A 189 2.10 -10.16 6.95
N LEU A 190 1.58 -9.08 6.39
CA LEU A 190 1.85 -8.70 5.01
C LEU A 190 3.35 -8.49 4.74
N LEU A 191 4.07 -7.84 5.67
CA LEU A 191 5.51 -7.63 5.56
C LEU A 191 6.30 -8.91 5.82
N ALA A 192 5.85 -9.72 6.80
CA ALA A 192 6.52 -10.96 7.18
C ALA A 192 6.42 -12.06 6.11
N ASP A 193 5.31 -12.10 5.37
CA ASP A 193 5.00 -13.16 4.40
C ASP A 193 5.36 -12.75 2.96
N ALA A 194 5.88 -11.55 2.73
CA ALA A 194 6.29 -11.09 1.40
C ALA A 194 7.63 -11.72 0.98
N ASP A 195 7.68 -12.28 -0.23
CA ASP A 195 8.89 -12.82 -0.87
C ASP A 195 9.64 -11.75 -1.70
N CYS A 196 9.42 -10.48 -1.38
CA CYS A 196 10.08 -9.34 -2.00
C CYS A 196 10.19 -8.19 -0.99
N PRO A 197 10.99 -7.13 -1.27
CA PRO A 197 10.95 -5.89 -0.50
C PRO A 197 9.52 -5.38 -0.38
N ALA A 198 9.11 -5.00 0.83
CA ALA A 198 7.74 -4.58 1.12
C ALA A 198 7.70 -3.42 2.11
N VAL A 199 6.74 -2.52 1.93
CA VAL A 199 6.44 -1.44 2.87
C VAL A 199 4.95 -1.32 3.10
N LEU A 200 4.56 -0.83 4.28
CA LEU A 200 3.19 -0.46 4.61
C LEU A 200 3.18 1.02 5.05
N VAL A 201 2.50 1.86 4.28
CA VAL A 201 2.36 3.27 4.62
C VAL A 201 1.08 3.52 5.39
N GLU A 202 1.18 4.36 6.41
CA GLU A 202 0.07 5.03 7.08
C GLU A 202 0.05 6.47 6.56
N GLN A 203 -0.73 6.70 5.51
CA GLN A 203 -0.67 7.90 4.67
C GLN A 203 -0.93 9.19 5.45
N CYS A 204 -1.95 9.18 6.30
CA CYS A 204 -2.40 10.30 7.11
C CYS A 204 -3.37 9.81 8.19
N PHE A 205 -3.64 10.63 9.19
CA PHE A 205 -4.69 10.34 10.16
C PHE A 205 -6.05 10.76 9.62
N LEU A 206 -6.93 9.79 9.34
CA LEU A 206 -8.31 10.07 8.89
C LEU A 206 -9.10 10.84 9.95
N THR A 207 -8.82 10.60 11.22
CA THR A 207 -9.44 11.29 12.36
C THR A 207 -8.93 12.71 12.59
N ASN A 208 -7.82 13.11 11.94
CA ASN A 208 -7.32 14.47 11.98
C ASN A 208 -7.82 15.26 10.75
N PRO A 209 -8.66 16.31 10.93
CA PRO A 209 -9.24 17.02 9.79
C PRO A 209 -8.20 17.67 8.85
N GLN A 210 -7.06 18.10 9.37
CA GLN A 210 -6.02 18.73 8.55
C GLN A 210 -5.27 17.69 7.70
N ASP A 211 -4.97 16.55 8.27
CA ASP A 211 -4.37 15.43 7.54
C ASP A 211 -5.31 14.91 6.45
N ALA A 212 -6.57 14.65 6.82
CA ALA A 212 -7.59 14.17 5.89
C ALA A 212 -7.84 15.17 4.74
N ALA A 213 -7.94 16.47 5.04
CA ALA A 213 -8.10 17.50 4.01
C ALA A 213 -6.92 17.55 3.04
N ARG A 214 -5.71 17.19 3.50
CA ARG A 214 -4.50 17.18 2.67
C ARG A 214 -4.41 15.95 1.80
N LEU A 215 -4.61 14.74 2.33
CA LEU A 215 -4.30 13.49 1.62
C LEU A 215 -5.45 12.50 1.49
N ALA A 216 -6.60 12.68 2.17
CA ALA A 216 -7.74 11.78 2.05
C ALA A 216 -8.85 12.28 1.12
N THR A 217 -8.64 13.39 0.44
CA THR A 217 -9.53 13.90 -0.63
C THR A 217 -9.15 13.31 -1.99
N PRO A 218 -10.00 13.38 -3.02
CA PRO A 218 -9.63 12.94 -4.37
C PRO A 218 -8.37 13.62 -4.92
N SER A 219 -8.19 14.91 -4.64
CA SER A 219 -6.94 15.63 -5.00
C SER A 219 -5.75 15.16 -4.18
N GLY A 220 -5.96 14.91 -2.88
CA GLY A 220 -4.95 14.37 -1.97
C GLY A 220 -4.51 12.97 -2.37
N ALA A 221 -5.43 12.11 -2.78
CA ALA A 221 -5.13 10.78 -3.28
C ALA A 221 -4.20 10.81 -4.50
N LYS A 222 -4.43 11.74 -5.44
CA LYS A 222 -3.53 11.95 -6.60
C LYS A 222 -2.15 12.42 -6.19
N GLN A 223 -2.07 13.32 -5.20
CA GLN A 223 -0.78 13.82 -4.68
C GLN A 223 0.00 12.71 -3.97
N ALA A 224 -0.66 11.91 -3.14
CA ALA A 224 -0.05 10.77 -2.46
C ALA A 224 0.42 9.73 -3.48
N ALA A 225 -0.44 9.32 -4.41
CA ALA A 225 -0.10 8.36 -5.46
C ALA A 225 1.10 8.84 -6.30
N LYS A 226 1.18 10.12 -6.64
CA LYS A 226 2.32 10.70 -7.33
C LYS A 226 3.61 10.58 -6.50
N ALA A 227 3.55 10.89 -5.20
CA ALA A 227 4.71 10.75 -4.31
C ALA A 227 5.19 9.30 -4.22
N TYR A 228 4.26 8.35 -4.12
CA TYR A 228 4.58 6.91 -4.10
C TYR A 228 5.16 6.43 -5.42
N TYR A 229 4.57 6.84 -6.53
CA TYR A 229 5.10 6.56 -7.87
C TYR A 229 6.54 7.05 -8.03
N GLU A 230 6.83 8.30 -7.65
CA GLU A 230 8.18 8.87 -7.72
C GLU A 230 9.18 8.11 -6.83
N ALA A 231 8.75 7.69 -5.61
CA ALA A 231 9.57 6.89 -4.72
C ALA A 231 9.88 5.51 -5.31
N ILE A 232 8.88 4.83 -5.86
CA ILE A 232 9.03 3.52 -6.52
C ILE A 232 9.98 3.63 -7.72
N CYS A 233 9.80 4.63 -8.58
CA CYS A 233 10.66 4.82 -9.75
C CYS A 233 12.13 5.04 -9.34
N GLU A 234 12.38 5.96 -8.40
CA GLU A 234 13.73 6.24 -7.92
C GLU A 234 14.38 5.02 -7.26
N TRP A 235 13.61 4.26 -6.47
CA TRP A 235 14.08 3.04 -5.85
C TRP A 235 14.41 1.95 -6.88
N MET A 236 13.57 1.78 -7.91
CA MET A 236 13.80 0.80 -8.99
C MET A 236 15.00 1.17 -9.86
N GLU A 237 15.27 2.45 -10.07
CA GLU A 237 16.43 2.95 -10.83
C GLU A 237 17.76 2.80 -10.07
N GLY A 238 17.71 2.72 -8.75
CA GLY A 238 18.88 2.56 -7.88
C GLY A 238 19.32 1.12 -7.63
N ARG A 239 18.67 0.14 -8.27
CA ARG A 239 18.92 -1.31 -8.05
C ARG A 239 19.88 -1.88 -9.07
#